data_3ea9e90dfb70da0d07082fedb189bcf5
#
_entry.id   3ea9e90dfb70da0d07082fedb189bcf5
#
_cell.length_a   1.000
_cell.length_b   1.000
_cell.length_c   1.000
_cell.angle_alpha   90.00
_cell.angle_beta   90.00
_cell.angle_gamma   90.00
#
_symmetry.space_group_name_H-M   'P 1'
#
loop_
_entity.id
_entity.type
_entity.pdbx_description
1 polymer ?
#
loop_
_entity_poly.entity_id
_entity_poly.type
_entity_poly.pdbx_seq_one_letter_code
_entity_poly.pdbx_strand_id
1 'polypeptide(L)'
;MKKLIALLLAVCMVLGLMTTVFAADEKSNDIVILHTDDAHCGVNDNLGYAGVAAYKAEMEKTHNYVALVDCGDAIRGESIGTLSAGAYLVDIMNEVGYDLA
;
A
#
# COMPACT_ATOMS: atom_id res chain seq x y z
N MET A 1 -36.36 5.55 41.63
CA MET A 1 -36.72 5.60 40.20
C MET A 1 -35.91 6.66 39.43
N LYS A 2 -35.92 7.93 39.80
CA LYS A 2 -35.18 8.99 39.08
C LYS A 2 -33.68 8.72 38.92
N LYS A 3 -33.00 8.21 39.97
CA LYS A 3 -31.57 7.86 39.95
C LYS A 3 -31.28 6.64 39.05
N LEU A 4 -32.21 5.69 39.00
CA LEU A 4 -32.08 4.52 38.13
C LEU A 4 -32.22 4.88 36.64
N ILE A 5 -33.15 5.78 36.33
CA ILE A 5 -33.35 6.29 34.95
C ILE A 5 -32.15 7.11 34.51
N ALA A 6 -31.57 7.94 35.37
CA ALA A 6 -30.38 8.72 35.08
C ALA A 6 -29.15 7.80 34.78
N LEU A 7 -28.99 6.72 35.56
CA LEU A 7 -27.93 5.75 35.37
C LEU A 7 -28.11 5.01 34.03
N LEU A 8 -29.32 4.63 33.70
CA LEU A 8 -29.64 3.93 32.45
C LEU A 8 -29.38 4.81 31.23
N LEU A 9 -29.73 6.09 31.29
CA LEU A 9 -29.42 7.06 30.22
C LEU A 9 -27.94 7.31 30.08
N ALA A 10 -27.17 7.37 31.16
CA ALA A 10 -25.71 7.52 31.11
C ALA A 10 -25.04 6.32 30.46
N VAL A 11 -25.49 5.10 30.81
CA VAL A 11 -24.99 3.86 30.19
C VAL A 11 -25.32 3.80 28.69
N CYS A 12 -26.52 4.19 28.27
CA CYS A 12 -26.92 4.27 26.87
C CYS A 12 -26.06 5.28 26.08
N MET A 13 -25.75 6.45 26.67
CA MET A 13 -24.87 7.43 26.06
C MET A 13 -23.44 6.89 25.83
N VAL A 14 -22.89 6.23 26.86
CA VAL A 14 -21.54 5.63 26.75
C VAL A 14 -21.49 4.51 25.72
N LEU A 15 -22.51 3.64 25.67
CA LEU A 15 -22.61 2.57 24.66
C LEU A 15 -22.81 3.14 23.25
N GLY A 16 -23.56 4.23 23.09
CA GLY A 16 -23.76 4.90 21.79
C GLY A 16 -22.48 5.56 21.25
N LEU A 17 -21.61 6.08 22.13
CA LEU A 17 -20.32 6.66 21.75
C LEU A 17 -19.29 5.58 21.33
N MET A 18 -19.40 4.36 21.86
CA MET A 18 -18.47 3.28 21.49
C MET A 18 -18.74 2.71 20.09
N THR A 19 -19.94 2.83 19.55
CA THR A 19 -20.24 2.30 18.20
C THR A 19 -19.67 3.16 17.07
N THR A 20 -19.33 4.42 17.33
CA THR A 20 -18.72 5.31 16.30
C THR A 20 -17.22 5.14 16.14
N VAL A 21 -16.55 4.47 17.09
CA VAL A 21 -15.07 4.30 17.08
C VAL A 21 -14.64 3.10 16.24
N PHE A 22 -15.55 2.19 15.87
CA PHE A 22 -15.27 0.98 15.13
C PHE A 22 -15.81 0.94 13.69
N ALA A 23 -16.23 2.07 13.13
CA ALA A 23 -16.44 2.16 11.69
C ALA A 23 -15.06 2.14 11.04
N ALA A 24 -14.56 0.97 10.68
CA ALA A 24 -13.44 0.85 9.78
C ALA A 24 -13.87 1.52 8.46
N ASP A 25 -13.10 2.50 7.98
CA ASP A 25 -13.35 3.08 6.67
C ASP A 25 -13.37 1.93 5.65
N GLU A 26 -14.50 1.75 4.96
CA GLU A 26 -14.57 0.78 3.89
C GLU A 26 -13.61 1.19 2.78
N LYS A 27 -12.77 0.24 2.33
CA LYS A 27 -11.86 0.48 1.22
C LYS A 27 -12.66 0.76 -0.05
N SER A 28 -12.14 1.68 -0.86
CA SER A 28 -12.68 1.92 -2.20
C SER A 28 -12.58 0.67 -3.08
N ASN A 29 -13.57 0.47 -3.94
CA ASN A 29 -13.57 -0.57 -4.97
C ASN A 29 -13.01 -0.05 -6.31
N ASP A 30 -12.47 1.15 -6.34
CA ASP A 30 -11.74 1.64 -7.50
C ASP A 30 -10.49 0.77 -7.74
N ILE A 31 -10.17 0.56 -9.00
CA ILE A 31 -8.96 -0.15 -9.41
C ILE A 31 -7.82 0.84 -9.52
N VAL A 32 -6.79 0.66 -8.73
CA VAL A 32 -5.56 1.46 -8.79
C VAL A 32 -4.49 0.68 -9.55
N ILE A 33 -3.96 1.27 -10.61
CA ILE A 33 -2.82 0.72 -11.35
C ILE A 33 -1.65 1.66 -11.13
N LEU A 34 -0.63 1.17 -10.45
CA LEU A 34 0.67 1.83 -10.29
C LEU A 34 1.60 1.31 -11.37
N HIS A 35 2.37 2.19 -11.98
CA HIS A 35 3.36 1.75 -12.97
C HIS A 35 4.69 2.45 -12.79
N THR A 36 5.75 1.71 -13.12
CA THR A 36 7.11 2.22 -13.31
C THR A 36 7.52 2.03 -14.77
N ASP A 37 8.47 2.81 -15.21
CA ASP A 37 8.97 2.79 -16.58
C ASP A 37 10.42 3.29 -16.59
N ASP A 38 11.26 2.67 -17.41
CA ASP A 38 12.60 3.16 -17.71
C ASP A 38 13.50 3.36 -16.46
N ALA A 39 13.42 2.43 -15.50
CA ALA A 39 14.10 2.57 -14.22
C ALA A 39 15.62 2.34 -14.28
N HIS A 40 16.15 1.70 -15.35
CA HIS A 40 17.59 1.52 -15.62
C HIS A 40 18.42 1.07 -14.41
N CYS A 41 17.93 0.13 -13.62
CA CYS A 41 18.55 -0.33 -12.35
C CYS A 41 18.64 0.73 -11.26
N GLY A 42 17.92 1.83 -11.34
CA GLY A 42 17.93 2.94 -10.38
C GLY A 42 17.27 2.59 -9.06
N VAL A 43 17.89 1.70 -8.26
CA VAL A 43 17.33 1.16 -7.02
C VAL A 43 16.96 2.25 -6.02
N ASN A 44 17.80 3.30 -5.97
CA ASN A 44 17.64 4.42 -5.03
C ASN A 44 17.36 5.76 -5.75
N ASP A 45 17.15 5.75 -7.05
CA ASP A 45 16.94 6.96 -7.82
C ASP A 45 15.50 7.46 -7.68
N ASN A 46 15.33 8.78 -7.57
CA ASN A 46 14.03 9.41 -7.37
C ASN A 46 13.28 8.81 -6.17
N LEU A 47 12.15 8.13 -6.42
CA LEU A 47 11.37 7.43 -5.39
C LEU A 47 12.06 6.13 -4.94
N GLY A 48 12.78 5.47 -5.84
CA GLY A 48 13.40 4.17 -5.64
C GLY A 48 12.41 3.04 -5.38
N TYR A 49 12.88 1.80 -5.43
CA TYR A 49 12.01 0.63 -5.22
C TYR A 49 11.40 0.59 -3.81
N ALA A 50 12.14 1.05 -2.79
CA ALA A 50 11.60 1.14 -1.43
C ALA A 50 10.43 2.12 -1.33
N GLY A 51 10.52 3.25 -2.02
CA GLY A 51 9.42 4.22 -2.08
C GLY A 51 8.22 3.71 -2.86
N VAL A 52 8.44 2.98 -3.96
CA VAL A 52 7.37 2.31 -4.71
C VAL A 52 6.64 1.30 -3.83
N ALA A 53 7.37 0.46 -3.09
CA ALA A 53 6.79 -0.49 -2.14
C ALA A 53 5.95 0.21 -1.06
N ALA A 54 6.48 1.29 -0.47
CA ALA A 54 5.77 2.07 0.54
C ALA A 54 4.50 2.71 -0.02
N TYR A 55 4.54 3.23 -1.23
CA TYR A 55 3.38 3.84 -1.88
C TYR A 55 2.30 2.79 -2.23
N LYS A 56 2.72 1.62 -2.76
CA LYS A 56 1.80 0.49 -2.98
C LYS A 56 1.08 0.12 -1.68
N ALA A 57 1.84 -0.07 -0.60
CA ALA A 57 1.28 -0.41 0.71
C ALA A 57 0.30 0.65 1.25
N GLU A 58 0.52 1.93 0.94
CA GLU A 58 -0.40 3.00 1.32
C GLU A 58 -1.71 2.93 0.52
N MET A 59 -1.64 2.68 -0.78
CA MET A 59 -2.82 2.50 -1.63
C MET A 59 -3.64 1.28 -1.21
N GLU A 60 -2.99 0.19 -0.85
CA GLU A 60 -3.64 -1.04 -0.37
C GLU A 60 -4.42 -0.87 0.95
N LYS A 61 -4.13 0.17 1.74
CA LYS A 61 -4.92 0.50 2.94
C LYS A 61 -6.31 1.05 2.60
N THR A 62 -6.42 1.75 1.50
CA THR A 62 -7.62 2.51 1.11
C THR A 62 -8.37 1.92 -0.08
N HIS A 63 -7.76 1.00 -0.83
CA HIS A 63 -8.34 0.38 -2.02
C HIS A 63 -8.27 -1.15 -1.93
N ASN A 64 -9.30 -1.81 -2.46
CA ASN A 64 -9.37 -3.27 -2.50
C ASN A 64 -8.56 -3.86 -3.67
N TYR A 65 -8.33 -3.09 -4.72
CA TYR A 65 -7.67 -3.53 -5.94
C TYR A 65 -6.53 -2.59 -6.29
N VAL A 66 -5.30 -3.04 -6.05
CA VAL A 66 -4.07 -2.31 -6.39
C VAL A 66 -3.16 -3.24 -7.16
N ALA A 67 -2.78 -2.85 -8.36
CA ALA A 67 -1.80 -3.55 -9.19
C ALA A 67 -0.57 -2.67 -9.40
N LEU A 68 0.61 -3.26 -9.38
CA LEU A 68 1.89 -2.62 -9.68
C LEU A 68 2.52 -3.32 -10.88
N VAL A 69 2.76 -2.56 -11.95
CA VAL A 69 3.33 -3.06 -13.20
C VAL A 69 4.56 -2.27 -13.60
N ASP A 70 5.45 -2.90 -14.34
CA ASP A 70 6.60 -2.24 -14.96
C ASP A 70 6.44 -2.21 -16.49
N CYS A 71 6.73 -1.07 -17.09
CA CYS A 71 6.60 -0.87 -18.53
C CYS A 71 7.89 -1.18 -19.31
N GLY A 72 8.91 -1.64 -18.61
CA GLY A 72 10.15 -2.15 -19.22
C GLY A 72 11.38 -1.28 -18.95
N ASP A 73 12.50 -1.79 -19.45
CA ASP A 73 13.86 -1.25 -19.29
C ASP A 73 14.30 -1.02 -17.82
N ALA A 74 13.85 -1.92 -16.93
CA ALA A 74 14.16 -1.85 -15.50
C ALA A 74 15.52 -2.48 -15.15
N ILE A 75 15.94 -3.55 -15.84
CA ILE A 75 17.02 -4.46 -15.40
C ILE A 75 18.40 -4.15 -16.02
N ARG A 76 18.54 -3.10 -16.82
CA ARG A 76 19.76 -2.70 -17.52
C ARG A 76 20.14 -1.27 -17.17
N GLY A 77 21.44 -0.99 -17.08
CA GLY A 77 21.95 0.38 -16.85
C GLY A 77 23.07 0.41 -15.83
N GLU A 78 22.77 0.21 -14.57
CA GLU A 78 23.74 0.29 -13.48
C GLU A 78 24.55 -1.01 -13.28
N SER A 79 25.61 -0.90 -12.45
CA SER A 79 26.49 -2.04 -12.15
C SER A 79 25.74 -3.23 -11.57
N ILE A 80 24.73 -3.01 -10.76
CA ILE A 80 23.91 -4.07 -10.15
C ILE A 80 23.22 -4.94 -11.21
N GLY A 81 22.67 -4.32 -12.26
CA GLY A 81 22.06 -5.03 -13.38
C GLY A 81 23.10 -5.77 -14.21
N THR A 82 24.23 -5.10 -14.54
CA THR A 82 25.28 -5.67 -15.36
C THR A 82 25.94 -6.89 -14.70
N LEU A 83 26.29 -6.79 -13.39
CA LEU A 83 26.97 -7.84 -12.65
C LEU A 83 26.09 -9.06 -12.41
N SER A 84 24.78 -8.88 -12.27
CA SER A 84 23.83 -9.96 -12.01
C SER A 84 23.08 -10.44 -13.25
N ALA A 85 23.38 -9.86 -14.43
CA ALA A 85 22.58 -10.06 -15.65
C ALA A 85 21.07 -9.78 -15.40
N GLY A 86 20.78 -8.79 -14.55
CA GLY A 86 19.43 -8.38 -14.16
C GLY A 86 18.80 -9.16 -13.01
N ALA A 87 19.39 -10.26 -12.56
CA ALA A 87 18.77 -11.14 -11.56
C ALA A 87 18.46 -10.41 -10.24
N TYR A 88 19.35 -9.56 -9.74
CA TYR A 88 19.11 -8.82 -8.50
C TYR A 88 17.94 -7.82 -8.63
N LEU A 89 17.74 -7.24 -9.80
CA LEU A 89 16.60 -6.34 -10.03
C LEU A 89 15.29 -7.13 -10.01
N VAL A 90 15.27 -8.31 -10.63
CA VAL A 90 14.09 -9.20 -10.60
C VAL A 90 13.77 -9.61 -9.16
N ASP A 91 14.78 -9.95 -8.35
CA ASP A 91 14.57 -10.27 -6.94
C ASP A 91 14.00 -9.07 -6.17
N ILE A 92 14.53 -7.87 -6.38
CA ILE A 92 14.01 -6.64 -5.77
C ILE A 92 12.56 -6.39 -6.19
N MET A 93 12.25 -6.51 -7.49
CA MET A 93 10.91 -6.31 -8.01
C MET A 93 9.90 -7.31 -7.42
N ASN A 94 10.33 -8.56 -7.25
CA ASN A 94 9.52 -9.59 -6.60
C ASN A 94 9.25 -9.24 -5.13
N GLU A 95 10.25 -8.77 -4.39
CA GLU A 95 10.09 -8.33 -2.98
C GLU A 95 9.20 -7.08 -2.86
N VAL A 96 9.28 -6.15 -3.81
CA VAL A 96 8.38 -4.98 -3.89
C VAL A 96 6.94 -5.40 -4.20
N GLY A 97 6.77 -6.54 -4.84
CA GLY A 97 5.46 -7.10 -5.18
C GLY A 97 4.93 -6.55 -6.50
N TYR A 98 5.77 -6.50 -7.54
CA TYR A 98 5.28 -6.27 -8.90
C TYR A 98 4.40 -7.43 -9.35
N ASP A 99 3.27 -7.11 -9.95
CA ASP A 99 2.31 -8.09 -10.46
C ASP A 99 2.63 -8.47 -11.90
N LEU A 100 3.28 -7.57 -12.65
CA LEU A 100 3.70 -7.77 -14.03
C LEU A 100 4.91 -6.87 -14.36
N ALA A 101 5.87 -7.40 -15.16
CA ALA A 101 7.01 -6.67 -15.70
C ALA A 101 7.42 -7.21 -17.07
#